data_b70ef696e9b5c038c376f95a502071f8
#
_entry.id   b70ef696e9b5c038c376f95a502071f8
#
_cell.length_a   1.000
_cell.length_b   1.000
_cell.length_c   1.000
_cell.angle_alpha   90.00
_cell.angle_beta   90.00
_cell.angle_gamma   90.00
#
_symmetry.space_group_name_H-M   'P 1'
#
loop_
_entity.id
_entity.type
_entity.pdbx_description
1 polymer ?
#
loop_
_entity_poly.entity_id
_entity_poly.type
_entity_poly.pdbx_seq_one_letter_code
_entity_poly.pdbx_strand_id
1 'polypeptide(L)'
;MCNFKSAIVVKEPRNKGGFQLLMSPWTESHSELITIHKLKDDARLKFARVEFSPPSLDQAYLPDTYKLKIDEERTPSWFTAEMKEAVTAKMLAYIKSIIVTGDVQLLIGGQFVIAPTAKVECAHSMVINAMCGGTLTAMWGGTLTAMCGGTLTEMRGGTLTAMCGGTLTEMWGGTLTEMWGGTLTAMCGGTLTAMRGGTLTAMCGGTLTEMWGGTLTAMCGGTLTAMRGGTLTEIDSWFSGFIGKVLSPAKILTDNRK
;
A
#
# COMPACT_ATOMS: atom_id res chain seq x y z
N MET A 1 -8.74 -10.64 -5.21
CA MET A 1 -7.68 -9.63 -4.93
C MET A 1 -6.43 -10.43 -4.54
N CYS A 2 -5.38 -10.38 -5.35
CA CYS A 2 -4.14 -11.12 -5.08
C CYS A 2 -3.45 -10.53 -3.85
N ASN A 3 -3.08 -11.38 -2.89
CA ASN A 3 -2.95 -10.92 -1.51
C ASN A 3 -1.56 -10.43 -1.08
N PHE A 4 -0.51 -10.53 -1.86
CA PHE A 4 0.80 -9.93 -1.53
C PHE A 4 1.85 -10.22 -2.60
N LYS A 5 2.19 -11.51 -2.86
CA LYS A 5 3.10 -11.88 -3.94
C LYS A 5 2.53 -13.02 -4.75
N SER A 6 2.23 -12.74 -6.01
CA SER A 6 1.73 -13.71 -6.96
C SER A 6 2.85 -14.23 -7.85
N ALA A 7 2.73 -15.48 -8.25
CA ALA A 7 3.64 -16.10 -9.19
C ALA A 7 2.92 -17.12 -10.07
N ILE A 8 3.49 -17.34 -11.25
CA ILE A 8 3.14 -18.46 -12.12
C ILE A 8 4.28 -19.48 -12.07
N VAL A 9 3.95 -20.71 -11.72
CA VAL A 9 4.88 -21.83 -11.74
C VAL A 9 4.71 -22.59 -13.04
N VAL A 10 5.76 -22.66 -13.85
CA VAL A 10 5.75 -23.40 -15.13
C VAL A 10 6.66 -24.60 -15.02
N LYS A 11 6.14 -25.79 -15.36
CA LYS A 11 6.93 -27.03 -15.40
C LYS A 11 7.97 -26.96 -16.51
N GLU A 12 9.23 -27.26 -16.20
CA GLU A 12 10.28 -27.41 -17.21
C GLU A 12 10.23 -28.80 -17.87
N PRO A 13 10.00 -28.89 -19.20
CA PRO A 13 9.85 -30.18 -19.88
C PRO A 13 11.12 -31.02 -19.89
N ARG A 14 12.30 -30.38 -19.78
CA ARG A 14 13.61 -31.01 -19.95
C ARG A 14 14.29 -31.45 -18.65
N ASN A 15 13.72 -31.04 -17.50
CA ASN A 15 14.32 -31.30 -16.20
C ASN A 15 13.31 -32.02 -15.30
N LYS A 16 13.55 -33.28 -14.90
CA LYS A 16 12.67 -34.01 -13.98
C LYS A 16 12.62 -33.23 -12.64
N GLY A 17 11.46 -32.69 -12.33
CA GLY A 17 11.28 -31.86 -11.12
C GLY A 17 11.67 -30.39 -11.29
N GLY A 18 12.14 -29.96 -12.49
CA GLY A 18 12.44 -28.56 -12.76
C GLY A 18 11.19 -27.70 -12.97
N PHE A 19 11.27 -26.47 -12.53
CA PHE A 19 10.24 -25.46 -12.75
C PHE A 19 10.83 -24.06 -12.88
N GLN A 20 10.11 -23.19 -13.60
CA GLN A 20 10.36 -21.75 -13.61
C GLN A 20 9.33 -21.07 -12.72
N LEU A 21 9.78 -20.09 -11.94
CA LEU A 21 8.94 -19.23 -11.14
C LEU A 21 8.90 -17.85 -11.79
N LEU A 22 7.74 -17.50 -12.35
CA LEU A 22 7.54 -16.24 -13.07
C LEU A 22 6.83 -15.26 -12.16
N MET A 23 7.48 -14.15 -11.87
CA MET A 23 6.99 -13.05 -11.04
C MET A 23 7.23 -11.72 -11.74
N SER A 24 6.56 -10.67 -11.28
CA SER A 24 6.83 -9.30 -11.71
C SER A 24 6.96 -8.40 -10.49
N PRO A 25 7.85 -7.42 -10.49
CA PRO A 25 7.90 -6.40 -9.45
C PRO A 25 6.78 -5.35 -9.58
N TRP A 26 6.00 -5.39 -10.67
CA TRP A 26 5.04 -4.34 -11.01
C TRP A 26 3.58 -4.77 -10.93
N THR A 27 3.31 -6.07 -10.85
CA THR A 27 1.94 -6.59 -10.77
C THR A 27 1.86 -7.84 -9.91
N GLU A 28 0.73 -7.99 -9.22
CA GLU A 28 0.33 -9.17 -8.50
C GLU A 28 -0.87 -9.87 -9.17
N SER A 29 -1.26 -9.43 -10.35
CA SER A 29 -2.32 -10.06 -11.15
C SER A 29 -1.80 -11.27 -11.92
N HIS A 30 -2.36 -12.46 -11.65
CA HIS A 30 -2.05 -13.67 -12.42
C HIS A 30 -2.34 -13.50 -13.92
N SER A 31 -3.43 -12.79 -14.26
CA SER A 31 -3.80 -12.53 -15.66
C SER A 31 -2.75 -11.68 -16.38
N GLU A 32 -2.23 -10.65 -15.69
CA GLU A 32 -1.14 -9.83 -16.22
C GLU A 32 0.16 -10.61 -16.34
N LEU A 33 0.52 -11.44 -15.32
CA LEU A 33 1.69 -12.31 -15.39
C LEU A 33 1.61 -13.27 -16.57
N ILE A 34 0.44 -13.89 -16.82
CA ILE A 34 0.20 -14.75 -17.99
C ILE A 34 0.46 -13.97 -19.28
N THR A 35 -0.04 -12.75 -19.38
CA THR A 35 0.12 -11.87 -20.55
C THR A 35 1.58 -11.46 -20.75
N ILE A 36 2.25 -10.97 -19.70
CA ILE A 36 3.65 -10.52 -19.72
C ILE A 36 4.57 -11.65 -20.20
N HIS A 37 4.35 -12.86 -19.67
CA HIS A 37 5.16 -14.03 -19.99
C HIS A 37 4.65 -14.81 -21.23
N LYS A 38 3.64 -14.29 -21.94
CA LYS A 38 3.06 -14.86 -23.16
C LYS A 38 2.62 -16.33 -22.99
N LEU A 39 2.08 -16.65 -21.84
CA LEU A 39 1.57 -17.99 -21.56
C LEU A 39 0.20 -18.18 -22.20
N LYS A 40 -0.12 -19.44 -22.58
CA LYS A 40 -1.45 -19.80 -23.04
C LYS A 40 -2.23 -20.41 -21.87
N ASP A 41 -3.26 -19.69 -21.45
CA ASP A 41 -4.20 -20.14 -20.42
C ASP A 41 -5.20 -21.11 -21.07
N ASP A 42 -4.78 -22.36 -21.23
CA ASP A 42 -5.59 -23.42 -21.81
C ASP A 42 -5.86 -24.54 -20.76
N ALA A 43 -6.87 -25.37 -21.01
CA ALA A 43 -7.29 -26.45 -20.12
C ALA A 43 -6.21 -27.53 -19.86
N ARG A 44 -5.01 -27.39 -20.42
CA ARG A 44 -3.92 -28.38 -20.29
C ARG A 44 -3.11 -28.21 -19.02
N LEU A 45 -3.46 -27.25 -18.15
CA LEU A 45 -2.81 -27.01 -16.85
C LEU A 45 -1.27 -27.00 -16.95
N LYS A 46 -0.73 -26.23 -17.90
CA LYS A 46 0.72 -26.16 -18.15
C LYS A 46 1.47 -25.36 -17.10
N PHE A 47 0.75 -24.59 -16.30
CA PHE A 47 1.29 -23.80 -15.20
C PHE A 47 0.35 -23.87 -14.00
N ALA A 48 0.84 -23.46 -12.84
CA ALA A 48 0.05 -23.26 -11.63
C ALA A 48 0.15 -21.80 -11.17
N ARG A 49 -0.98 -21.23 -10.74
CA ARG A 49 -1.04 -19.94 -10.09
C ARG A 49 -0.82 -20.13 -8.61
N VAL A 50 0.08 -19.37 -8.04
CA VAL A 50 0.36 -19.44 -6.60
C VAL A 50 0.43 -18.03 -6.01
N GLU A 51 -0.01 -17.94 -4.77
CA GLU A 51 0.10 -16.74 -3.95
C GLU A 51 0.94 -17.04 -2.71
N PHE A 52 1.76 -16.08 -2.30
CA PHE A 52 2.57 -16.18 -1.10
C PHE A 52 2.31 -14.94 -0.24
N SER A 53 1.61 -15.14 0.88
CA SER A 53 1.05 -14.05 1.66
C SER A 53 1.40 -14.17 3.13
N PRO A 54 1.67 -13.02 3.82
CA PRO A 54 1.75 -12.98 5.26
C PRO A 54 0.35 -13.16 5.87
N PRO A 55 0.25 -13.43 7.18
CA PRO A 55 -1.04 -13.49 7.89
C PRO A 55 -1.81 -12.17 7.83
N SER A 56 -1.08 -11.06 7.87
CA SER A 56 -1.61 -9.69 7.78
C SER A 56 -0.52 -8.75 7.26
N LEU A 57 -0.92 -7.57 6.77
CA LEU A 57 0.03 -6.62 6.17
C LEU A 57 1.00 -6.00 7.19
N ASP A 58 0.60 -5.84 8.43
CA ASP A 58 1.46 -5.38 9.52
C ASP A 58 2.54 -6.40 9.91
N GLN A 59 2.37 -7.67 9.54
CA GLN A 59 3.34 -8.76 9.72
C GLN A 59 4.14 -9.08 8.45
N ALA A 60 4.01 -8.29 7.40
CA ALA A 60 4.69 -8.54 6.11
C ALA A 60 6.23 -8.54 6.23
N TYR A 61 6.80 -7.97 7.27
CA TYR A 61 8.24 -8.01 7.55
C TYR A 61 8.73 -9.32 8.22
N LEU A 62 7.82 -10.26 8.51
CA LEU A 62 8.12 -11.57 9.13
C LEU A 62 8.07 -12.68 8.06
N PRO A 63 9.14 -12.92 7.31
CA PRO A 63 9.11 -13.79 6.14
C PRO A 63 8.74 -15.23 6.45
N ASP A 64 9.09 -15.74 7.62
CA ASP A 64 8.81 -17.14 8.01
C ASP A 64 7.34 -17.39 8.37
N THR A 65 6.50 -16.35 8.44
CA THR A 65 5.06 -16.46 8.66
C THR A 65 4.25 -16.63 7.38
N TYR A 66 4.88 -16.40 6.22
CA TYR A 66 4.21 -16.47 4.92
C TYR A 66 3.75 -17.87 4.58
N LYS A 67 2.61 -17.95 3.90
CA LYS A 67 2.03 -19.22 3.46
C LYS A 67 1.83 -19.22 1.94
N LEU A 68 2.19 -20.34 1.32
CA LEU A 68 1.90 -20.61 -0.08
C LEU A 68 0.48 -21.12 -0.22
N LYS A 69 -0.32 -20.43 -1.03
CA LYS A 69 -1.64 -20.83 -1.47
C LYS A 69 -1.59 -21.14 -2.98
N ILE A 70 -2.29 -22.16 -3.39
CA ILE A 70 -2.51 -22.48 -4.82
C ILE A 70 -3.83 -21.81 -5.19
N ASP A 71 -3.78 -20.93 -6.20
CA ASP A 71 -4.95 -20.17 -6.68
C ASP A 71 -5.51 -20.82 -7.95
N GLU A 72 -5.93 -22.07 -7.81
CA GLU A 72 -6.47 -22.90 -8.87
C GLU A 72 -7.63 -23.75 -8.33
N GLU A 73 -8.69 -23.93 -9.15
CA GLU A 73 -9.75 -24.90 -8.84
C GLU A 73 -9.22 -26.34 -8.86
N ARG A 74 -8.26 -26.63 -9.75
CA ARG A 74 -7.62 -27.94 -9.90
C ARG A 74 -6.11 -27.77 -9.93
N THR A 75 -5.44 -28.29 -8.91
CA THR A 75 -3.99 -28.35 -8.89
C THR A 75 -3.49 -29.30 -9.99
N PRO A 76 -2.55 -28.86 -10.86
CA PRO A 76 -1.98 -29.73 -11.86
C PRO A 76 -1.31 -30.96 -11.23
N SER A 77 -1.51 -32.15 -11.80
CA SER A 77 -0.95 -33.41 -11.26
C SER A 77 0.59 -33.44 -11.19
N TRP A 78 1.25 -32.62 -11.98
CA TRP A 78 2.70 -32.45 -11.95
C TRP A 78 3.20 -31.55 -10.82
N PHE A 79 2.32 -30.79 -10.16
CA PHE A 79 2.67 -29.88 -9.05
C PHE A 79 2.66 -30.68 -7.73
N THR A 80 3.73 -31.43 -7.50
CA THR A 80 3.88 -32.35 -6.36
C THR A 80 4.16 -31.64 -5.06
N ALA A 81 4.15 -32.37 -3.94
CA ALA A 81 4.49 -31.83 -2.62
C ALA A 81 5.94 -31.29 -2.58
N GLU A 82 6.88 -32.04 -3.16
CA GLU A 82 8.30 -31.63 -3.24
C GLU A 82 8.46 -30.36 -4.07
N MET A 83 7.68 -30.22 -5.14
CA MET A 83 7.69 -29.00 -5.95
C MET A 83 7.09 -27.82 -5.20
N LYS A 84 6.03 -28.05 -4.43
CA LYS A 84 5.43 -27.02 -3.56
C LYS A 84 6.45 -26.53 -2.52
N GLU A 85 7.21 -27.39 -1.90
CA GLU A 85 8.28 -27.02 -0.95
C GLU A 85 9.38 -26.21 -1.66
N ALA A 86 9.83 -26.61 -2.83
CA ALA A 86 10.84 -25.92 -3.60
C ALA A 86 10.36 -24.53 -4.07
N VAL A 87 9.11 -24.39 -4.48
CA VAL A 87 8.47 -23.11 -4.82
C VAL A 87 8.40 -22.22 -3.58
N THR A 88 7.96 -22.77 -2.44
CA THR A 88 7.89 -22.03 -1.16
C THR A 88 9.27 -21.51 -0.77
N ALA A 89 10.31 -22.31 -0.87
CA ALA A 89 11.67 -21.89 -0.56
C ALA A 89 12.16 -20.74 -1.46
N LYS A 90 11.89 -20.81 -2.77
CA LYS A 90 12.24 -19.72 -3.71
C LYS A 90 11.46 -18.45 -3.45
N MET A 91 10.16 -18.54 -3.18
CA MET A 91 9.34 -17.37 -2.84
C MET A 91 9.76 -16.75 -1.51
N LEU A 92 10.07 -17.57 -0.51
CA LEU A 92 10.60 -17.10 0.78
C LEU A 92 11.94 -16.36 0.61
N ALA A 93 12.84 -16.89 -0.21
CA ALA A 93 14.11 -16.22 -0.52
C ALA A 93 13.88 -14.85 -1.19
N TYR A 94 12.93 -14.78 -2.12
CA TYR A 94 12.54 -13.51 -2.74
C TYR A 94 11.97 -12.52 -1.70
N ILE A 95 11.02 -12.95 -0.84
CA ILE A 95 10.47 -12.09 0.20
C ILE A 95 11.58 -11.56 1.12
N LYS A 96 12.50 -12.44 1.57
CA LYS A 96 13.65 -12.02 2.39
C LYS A 96 14.52 -10.97 1.70
N SER A 97 14.61 -11.01 0.37
CA SER A 97 15.42 -10.04 -0.39
C SER A 97 14.80 -8.65 -0.54
N ILE A 98 13.49 -8.53 -0.36
CA ILE A 98 12.77 -7.24 -0.49
C ILE A 98 12.44 -6.59 0.85
N ILE A 99 12.71 -7.26 1.98
CA ILE A 99 12.50 -6.70 3.32
C ILE A 99 13.68 -5.80 3.70
N VAL A 100 13.36 -4.55 3.96
CA VAL A 100 14.32 -3.54 4.44
C VAL A 100 14.27 -3.49 5.95
N THR A 101 15.38 -3.76 6.63
CA THR A 101 15.49 -3.82 8.10
C THR A 101 16.45 -2.81 8.70
N GLY A 102 17.30 -2.19 7.88
CA GLY A 102 18.36 -1.26 8.30
C GLY A 102 18.25 0.12 7.65
N ASP A 103 19.33 0.86 7.72
CA ASP A 103 19.43 2.20 7.16
C ASP A 103 19.70 2.14 5.66
N VAL A 104 18.86 2.81 4.88
CA VAL A 104 18.94 2.87 3.41
C VAL A 104 18.75 4.32 2.97
N GLN A 105 19.68 4.82 2.16
CA GLN A 105 19.60 6.20 1.67
C GLN A 105 18.58 6.35 0.54
N LEU A 106 18.48 5.37 -0.37
CA LEU A 106 17.58 5.45 -1.52
C LEU A 106 16.98 4.10 -1.87
N LEU A 107 15.65 4.04 -1.94
CA LEU A 107 14.90 2.96 -2.58
C LEU A 107 14.43 3.42 -3.96
N ILE A 108 14.86 2.70 -5.01
CA ILE A 108 14.49 2.99 -6.39
C ILE A 108 14.19 1.72 -7.16
N GLY A 109 13.09 1.72 -7.91
CA GLY A 109 12.63 0.56 -8.67
C GLY A 109 12.28 -0.64 -7.78
N GLY A 110 11.66 -1.67 -8.32
CA GLY A 110 11.37 -2.92 -7.61
C GLY A 110 10.30 -2.82 -6.52
N GLN A 111 10.25 -3.87 -5.71
CA GLN A 111 9.33 -4.03 -4.59
C GLN A 111 10.07 -4.10 -3.27
N PHE A 112 9.45 -3.55 -2.21
CA PHE A 112 10.03 -3.51 -0.87
C PHE A 112 8.97 -3.71 0.21
N VAL A 113 9.42 -4.12 1.39
CA VAL A 113 8.67 -4.09 2.65
C VAL A 113 9.54 -3.35 3.66
N ILE A 114 9.01 -2.32 4.30
CA ILE A 114 9.73 -1.56 5.33
C ILE A 114 9.39 -2.17 6.70
N ALA A 115 10.41 -2.76 7.32
CA ALA A 115 10.30 -3.33 8.66
C ALA A 115 10.33 -2.26 9.76
N PRO A 116 9.91 -2.59 11.00
CA PRO A 116 9.88 -1.62 12.11
C PRO A 116 11.23 -0.98 12.47
N THR A 117 12.35 -1.65 12.15
CA THR A 117 13.70 -1.16 12.44
C THR A 117 14.32 -0.33 11.32
N ALA A 118 13.67 -0.31 10.15
CA ALA A 118 14.23 0.33 8.95
C ALA A 118 14.19 1.86 9.04
N LYS A 119 15.22 2.50 8.48
CA LYS A 119 15.26 3.94 8.23
C LYS A 119 15.61 4.16 6.77
N VAL A 120 14.70 4.73 6.02
CA VAL A 120 14.84 5.03 4.59
C VAL A 120 14.81 6.54 4.42
N GLU A 121 15.87 7.11 3.83
CA GLU A 121 15.92 8.56 3.62
C GLU A 121 15.05 8.98 2.45
N CYS A 122 15.10 8.26 1.35
CA CYS A 122 14.37 8.63 0.12
C CYS A 122 13.83 7.42 -0.62
N ALA A 123 12.63 7.55 -1.18
CA ALA A 123 12.01 6.56 -2.04
C ALA A 123 11.44 7.20 -3.31
N HIS A 124 11.75 6.61 -4.49
CA HIS A 124 11.33 7.11 -5.78
C HIS A 124 11.08 5.97 -6.78
N SER A 125 10.00 6.04 -7.54
CA SER A 125 9.69 5.09 -8.62
C SER A 125 9.76 3.60 -8.21
N MET A 126 9.25 3.26 -7.02
CA MET A 126 9.25 1.91 -6.45
C MET A 126 7.83 1.51 -6.03
N VAL A 127 7.66 0.26 -5.63
CA VAL A 127 6.49 -0.24 -4.91
C VAL A 127 6.90 -0.68 -3.51
N ILE A 128 6.38 -0.03 -2.48
CA ILE A 128 6.46 -0.50 -1.11
C ILE A 128 5.15 -1.22 -0.80
N ASN A 129 5.18 -2.54 -0.70
CA ASN A 129 3.99 -3.35 -0.48
C ASN A 129 3.38 -3.10 0.90
N ALA A 130 4.24 -2.98 1.90
CA ALA A 130 3.83 -2.62 3.26
C ALA A 130 4.94 -1.86 4.00
N MET A 131 4.54 -0.84 4.75
CA MET A 131 5.34 -0.21 5.78
C MET A 131 4.78 -0.62 7.13
N CYS A 132 5.48 -1.57 7.78
CA CYS A 132 5.02 -2.16 9.04
C CYS A 132 5.48 -1.39 10.28
N GLY A 133 6.34 -0.42 10.06
CA GLY A 133 6.96 0.45 11.07
C GLY A 133 8.13 1.20 10.45
N GLY A 134 9.11 1.59 11.25
CA GLY A 134 10.30 2.30 10.77
C GLY A 134 10.03 3.73 10.31
N THR A 135 10.97 4.28 9.57
CA THR A 135 10.87 5.66 9.05
C THR A 135 11.19 5.70 7.56
N LEU A 136 10.35 6.38 6.79
CA LEU A 136 10.64 6.83 5.44
C LEU A 136 10.61 8.35 5.46
N THR A 137 11.78 8.99 5.28
CA THR A 137 11.88 10.44 5.41
C THR A 137 11.20 11.16 4.25
N ALA A 138 11.45 10.75 3.01
CA ALA A 138 10.83 11.40 1.86
C ALA A 138 10.37 10.41 0.79
N MET A 139 9.13 10.54 0.37
CA MET A 139 8.57 9.83 -0.77
C MET A 139 8.32 10.82 -1.92
N TRP A 140 9.15 10.71 -2.97
CA TRP A 140 9.07 11.60 -4.14
C TRP A 140 8.17 11.06 -5.25
N GLY A 141 7.88 9.76 -5.23
CA GLY A 141 7.05 9.09 -6.23
C GLY A 141 6.93 7.60 -5.95
N GLY A 142 6.33 6.85 -6.88
CA GLY A 142 6.06 5.42 -6.72
C GLY A 142 4.79 5.16 -5.90
N THR A 143 4.68 3.95 -5.36
CA THR A 143 3.48 3.52 -4.61
C THR A 143 3.88 2.91 -3.26
N LEU A 144 3.28 3.39 -2.19
CA LEU A 144 3.21 2.73 -0.90
C LEU A 144 1.81 2.14 -0.77
N THR A 145 1.70 0.80 -0.87
CA THR A 145 0.38 0.14 -0.92
C THR A 145 -0.32 0.18 0.43
N ALA A 146 0.39 -0.14 1.51
CA ALA A 146 -0.18 -0.09 2.85
C ALA A 146 0.80 0.48 3.86
N MET A 147 0.37 1.47 4.62
CA MET A 147 1.06 1.97 5.79
C MET A 147 0.32 1.49 7.04
N CYS A 148 0.86 0.44 7.68
CA CYS A 148 0.29 -0.15 8.88
C CYS A 148 0.86 0.45 10.16
N GLY A 149 2.03 1.07 10.08
CA GLY A 149 2.71 1.75 11.18
C GLY A 149 3.91 2.55 10.71
N GLY A 150 4.69 3.08 11.64
CA GLY A 150 5.89 3.89 11.36
C GLY A 150 5.59 5.34 10.99
N THR A 151 6.60 6.01 10.43
CA THR A 151 6.52 7.42 10.05
C THR A 151 6.97 7.63 8.62
N LEU A 152 6.11 8.21 7.80
CA LEU A 152 6.45 8.86 6.55
C LEU A 152 6.52 10.37 6.82
N THR A 153 7.73 10.95 6.78
CA THR A 153 7.87 12.36 7.15
C THR A 153 7.34 13.27 6.06
N GLU A 154 7.74 13.07 4.82
CA GLU A 154 7.30 13.92 3.71
C GLU A 154 6.79 13.09 2.53
N MET A 155 5.58 13.35 2.11
CA MET A 155 5.04 12.85 0.85
C MET A 155 4.97 13.99 -0.16
N ARG A 156 5.93 14.00 -1.11
CA ARG A 156 6.03 15.03 -2.15
C ARG A 156 5.34 14.61 -3.44
N GLY A 157 5.13 13.31 -3.64
CA GLY A 157 4.45 12.75 -4.81
C GLY A 157 4.20 11.26 -4.65
N GLY A 158 3.66 10.63 -5.69
CA GLY A 158 3.31 9.21 -5.71
C GLY A 158 1.96 8.92 -5.07
N THR A 159 1.74 7.65 -4.70
CA THR A 159 0.46 7.18 -4.14
C THR A 159 0.71 6.39 -2.86
N LEU A 160 0.03 6.79 -1.78
CA LEU A 160 -0.20 5.96 -0.61
C LEU A 160 -1.62 5.41 -0.72
N THR A 161 -1.77 4.09 -0.98
CA THR A 161 -3.09 3.52 -1.27
C THR A 161 -3.93 3.39 -0.01
N ALA A 162 -3.38 2.83 1.07
CA ALA A 162 -4.11 2.68 2.33
C ALA A 162 -3.23 3.07 3.52
N MET A 163 -3.71 3.97 4.35
CA MET A 163 -3.13 4.29 5.63
C MET A 163 -4.01 3.71 6.74
N CYS A 164 -3.55 2.59 7.34
CA CYS A 164 -4.25 1.91 8.41
C CYS A 164 -3.76 2.34 9.80
N GLY A 165 -2.54 2.87 9.88
CA GLY A 165 -1.90 3.35 11.10
C GLY A 165 -0.65 4.16 10.78
N GLY A 166 0.12 4.50 11.82
CA GLY A 166 1.34 5.30 11.69
C GLY A 166 1.08 6.79 11.51
N THR A 167 2.12 7.52 11.10
CA THR A 167 2.07 8.97 10.92
C THR A 167 2.62 9.37 9.55
N LEU A 168 1.86 10.12 8.80
CA LEU A 168 2.34 10.93 7.68
C LEU A 168 2.43 12.38 8.20
N THR A 169 3.68 12.90 8.30
CA THR A 169 3.84 14.23 8.91
C THR A 169 3.42 15.33 7.96
N GLU A 170 3.92 15.33 6.74
CA GLU A 170 3.60 16.38 5.76
C GLU A 170 3.26 15.79 4.40
N MET A 171 2.13 16.18 3.85
CA MET A 171 1.72 15.85 2.49
C MET A 171 1.72 17.11 1.64
N TRP A 172 2.73 17.24 0.78
CA TRP A 172 2.88 18.36 -0.15
C TRP A 172 2.29 18.08 -1.53
N GLY A 173 2.16 16.79 -1.87
CA GLY A 173 1.65 16.35 -3.17
C GLY A 173 1.33 14.85 -3.17
N GLY A 174 0.96 14.34 -4.34
CA GLY A 174 0.57 12.94 -4.51
C GLY A 174 -0.85 12.64 -4.06
N THR A 175 -1.15 11.35 -3.86
CA THR A 175 -2.48 10.87 -3.49
C THR A 175 -2.40 9.91 -2.32
N LEU A 176 -3.16 10.18 -1.27
CA LEU A 176 -3.55 9.22 -0.25
C LEU A 176 -4.98 8.76 -0.59
N THR A 177 -5.12 7.49 -1.01
CA THR A 177 -6.42 7.01 -1.51
C THR A 177 -7.40 6.78 -0.36
N GLU A 178 -7.01 6.01 0.64
CA GLU A 178 -7.87 5.73 1.79
C GLU A 178 -7.12 5.87 3.10
N MET A 179 -7.65 6.65 4.01
CA MET A 179 -7.18 6.77 5.39
C MET A 179 -8.18 6.10 6.33
N TRP A 180 -7.83 4.93 6.85
CA TRP A 180 -8.63 4.17 7.80
C TRP A 180 -8.27 4.45 9.25
N GLY A 181 -7.02 4.89 9.48
CA GLY A 181 -6.49 5.20 10.80
C GLY A 181 -5.17 5.95 10.71
N GLY A 182 -4.49 6.13 11.84
CA GLY A 182 -3.25 6.88 11.93
C GLY A 182 -3.44 8.39 11.91
N THR A 183 -2.36 9.13 11.68
CA THR A 183 -2.35 10.59 11.69
C THR A 183 -1.68 11.16 10.45
N LEU A 184 -2.37 12.04 9.75
CA LEU A 184 -1.78 12.97 8.79
C LEU A 184 -1.69 14.32 9.50
N THR A 185 -0.46 14.79 9.80
CA THR A 185 -0.29 16.00 10.62
C THR A 185 -0.57 17.25 9.81
N ALA A 186 0.00 17.40 8.64
CA ALA A 186 -0.24 18.56 7.78
C ALA A 186 -0.47 18.14 6.32
N MET A 187 -1.58 18.58 5.77
CA MET A 187 -1.88 18.47 4.35
C MET A 187 -1.75 19.85 3.71
N CYS A 188 -0.62 20.06 3.03
CA CYS A 188 -0.31 21.33 2.35
C CYS A 188 -0.65 21.28 0.86
N GLY A 189 -0.83 20.07 0.30
CA GLY A 189 -1.18 19.84 -1.10
C GLY A 189 -1.60 18.40 -1.34
N GLY A 190 -1.75 18.00 -2.61
CA GLY A 190 -2.15 16.66 -3.00
C GLY A 190 -3.63 16.35 -2.77
N THR A 191 -3.98 15.06 -2.77
CA THR A 191 -5.37 14.59 -2.62
C THR A 191 -5.46 13.48 -1.58
N LEU A 192 -6.34 13.64 -0.61
CA LEU A 192 -6.86 12.56 0.22
C LEU A 192 -8.25 12.21 -0.31
N THR A 193 -8.39 11.03 -0.94
CA THR A 193 -9.65 10.67 -1.61
C THR A 193 -10.74 10.30 -0.61
N ALA A 194 -10.45 9.43 0.35
CA ALA A 194 -11.43 9.03 1.34
C ALA A 194 -10.80 8.95 2.74
N MET A 195 -11.31 9.74 3.67
CA MET A 195 -11.01 9.65 5.09
C MET A 195 -12.13 8.90 5.79
N ARG A 196 -11.85 7.64 6.18
CA ARG A 196 -12.79 6.76 6.87
C ARG A 196 -12.59 6.76 8.37
N GLY A 197 -11.39 7.12 8.83
CA GLY A 197 -11.00 7.19 10.23
C GLY A 197 -9.67 7.92 10.39
N GLY A 198 -9.10 7.90 11.60
CA GLY A 198 -7.85 8.57 11.92
C GLY A 198 -8.01 10.08 12.11
N THR A 199 -6.88 10.79 12.09
CA THR A 199 -6.83 12.24 12.32
C THR A 199 -6.04 12.94 11.22
N LEU A 200 -6.64 13.95 10.61
CA LEU A 200 -5.96 14.99 9.84
C LEU A 200 -5.89 16.24 10.73
N THR A 201 -4.67 16.57 11.19
CA THR A 201 -4.55 17.66 12.19
C THR A 201 -4.71 19.04 11.54
N ALA A 202 -4.04 19.30 10.43
CA ALA A 202 -4.18 20.57 9.74
C ALA A 202 -4.31 20.37 8.23
N MET A 203 -5.31 20.96 7.63
CA MET A 203 -5.48 21.06 6.20
C MET A 203 -5.29 22.50 5.76
N CYS A 204 -4.10 22.78 5.20
CA CYS A 204 -3.73 24.13 4.73
C CYS A 204 -3.83 24.26 3.21
N GLY A 205 -4.00 23.14 2.48
CA GLY A 205 -4.14 23.08 1.02
C GLY A 205 -4.56 21.69 0.57
N GLY A 206 -4.56 21.47 -0.75
CA GLY A 206 -4.97 20.20 -1.34
C GLY A 206 -6.47 19.92 -1.32
N THR A 207 -6.85 18.66 -1.53
CA THR A 207 -8.25 18.23 -1.61
C THR A 207 -8.51 17.02 -0.74
N LEU A 208 -9.46 17.12 0.18
CA LEU A 208 -10.11 15.99 0.82
C LEU A 208 -11.45 15.76 0.10
N THR A 209 -11.54 14.66 -0.67
CA THR A 209 -12.73 14.44 -1.50
C THR A 209 -13.92 14.00 -0.66
N GLU A 210 -13.75 12.95 0.15
CA GLU A 210 -14.84 12.46 1.01
C GLU A 210 -14.34 12.16 2.43
N MET A 211 -15.00 12.75 3.40
CA MET A 211 -14.81 12.43 4.81
C MET A 211 -16.01 11.63 5.31
N TRP A 212 -15.80 10.34 5.59
CA TRP A 212 -16.80 9.40 6.10
C TRP A 212 -16.72 9.25 7.61
N GLY A 213 -15.55 9.54 8.19
CA GLY A 213 -15.29 9.42 9.63
C GLY A 213 -13.96 10.05 10.00
N GLY A 214 -13.54 9.87 11.25
CA GLY A 214 -12.31 10.46 11.78
C GLY A 214 -12.46 11.92 12.16
N THR A 215 -11.33 12.60 12.37
CA THR A 215 -11.29 14.01 12.79
C THR A 215 -10.39 14.83 11.88
N LEU A 216 -10.90 15.90 11.34
CA LEU A 216 -10.14 17.02 10.79
C LEU A 216 -10.11 18.12 11.85
N THR A 217 -8.92 18.37 12.44
CA THR A 217 -8.84 19.29 13.58
C THR A 217 -8.92 20.73 13.13
N ALA A 218 -8.10 21.16 12.19
CA ALA A 218 -8.13 22.54 11.70
C ALA A 218 -8.13 22.57 10.17
N MET A 219 -8.97 23.40 9.60
CA MET A 219 -9.03 23.68 8.18
C MET A 219 -8.73 25.15 7.91
N CYS A 220 -7.49 25.40 7.44
CA CYS A 220 -6.99 26.73 7.11
C CYS A 220 -7.11 27.05 5.62
N GLY A 221 -7.24 26.03 4.76
CA GLY A 221 -7.35 26.17 3.31
C GLY A 221 -7.65 24.83 2.63
N GLY A 222 -7.58 24.80 1.30
CA GLY A 222 -7.86 23.62 0.51
C GLY A 222 -9.35 23.36 0.27
N THR A 223 -9.67 22.17 -0.21
CA THR A 223 -11.04 21.79 -0.58
C THR A 223 -11.49 20.54 0.17
N LEU A 224 -12.59 20.63 0.88
CA LEU A 224 -13.35 19.49 1.39
C LEU A 224 -14.61 19.33 0.54
N THR A 225 -14.66 18.32 -0.33
CA THR A 225 -15.76 18.19 -1.30
C THR A 225 -17.03 17.67 -0.64
N ALA A 226 -16.94 16.65 0.21
CA ALA A 226 -18.10 16.12 0.92
C ALA A 226 -17.70 15.61 2.31
N MET A 227 -18.49 15.99 3.29
CA MET A 227 -18.40 15.48 4.65
C MET A 227 -19.66 14.67 4.96
N ARG A 228 -19.52 13.33 5.01
CA ARG A 228 -20.61 12.39 5.24
C ARG A 228 -20.65 11.88 6.67
N GLY A 229 -19.58 12.09 7.42
CA GLY A 229 -19.42 11.70 8.82
C GLY A 229 -18.15 12.31 9.39
N GLY A 230 -17.84 11.96 10.63
CA GLY A 230 -16.67 12.50 11.34
C GLY A 230 -16.87 13.90 11.89
N THR A 231 -15.77 14.49 12.34
CA THR A 231 -15.76 15.81 12.99
C THR A 231 -14.74 16.72 12.34
N LEU A 232 -15.16 17.90 11.95
CA LEU A 232 -14.30 19.05 11.67
C LEU A 232 -14.34 19.95 12.90
N THR A 233 -13.20 20.08 13.59
CA THR A 233 -13.17 20.78 14.88
C THR A 233 -13.19 22.29 14.69
N GLU A 234 -12.34 22.80 13.80
CA GLU A 234 -12.21 24.25 13.60
C GLU A 234 -12.02 24.60 12.12
N ILE A 235 -12.69 25.66 11.70
CA ILE A 235 -12.42 26.33 10.43
C ILE A 235 -11.81 27.70 10.81
N ASP A 236 -10.61 27.96 10.30
CA ASP A 236 -9.85 29.16 10.58
C ASP A 236 -10.56 30.41 10.02
N SER A 237 -10.44 31.55 10.70
CA SER A 237 -10.93 32.85 10.22
C SER A 237 -10.25 33.30 8.91
N TRP A 238 -9.06 32.80 8.62
CA TRP A 238 -8.30 33.04 7.38
C TRP A 238 -8.56 32.00 6.31
N PHE A 239 -9.58 31.16 6.48
CA PHE A 239 -9.93 30.10 5.56
C PHE A 239 -10.14 30.62 4.13
N SER A 240 -9.34 30.11 3.20
CA SER A 240 -9.38 30.49 1.77
C SER A 240 -9.76 29.31 0.87
N GLY A 241 -10.46 28.31 1.42
CA GLY A 241 -10.79 27.08 0.73
C GLY A 241 -12.28 26.95 0.41
N PHE A 242 -12.66 25.71 0.06
CA PHE A 242 -14.04 25.35 -0.24
C PHE A 242 -14.48 24.17 0.64
N ILE A 243 -15.66 24.28 1.24
CA ILE A 243 -16.33 23.17 1.92
C ILE A 243 -17.63 22.92 1.16
N GLY A 244 -17.72 21.72 0.58
CA GLY A 244 -18.88 21.27 -0.16
C GLY A 244 -20.00 20.77 0.73
N LYS A 245 -20.59 19.64 0.39
CA LYS A 245 -21.76 19.10 1.07
C LYS A 245 -21.42 18.48 2.43
N VAL A 246 -22.04 19.00 3.49
CA VAL A 246 -21.99 18.43 4.85
C VAL A 246 -23.29 17.69 5.12
N LEU A 247 -23.22 16.42 5.49
CA LEU A 247 -24.35 15.53 5.73
C LEU A 247 -24.36 15.04 7.17
N SER A 248 -25.55 14.82 7.73
CA SER A 248 -25.69 14.13 9.02
C SER A 248 -25.15 12.68 8.91
N PRO A 249 -24.36 12.16 9.89
CA PRO A 249 -24.09 12.72 11.21
C PRO A 249 -22.79 13.57 11.33
N ALA A 250 -22.26 14.10 10.22
CA ALA A 250 -21.07 14.94 10.25
C ALA A 250 -21.24 16.21 11.11
N LYS A 251 -20.18 16.64 11.77
CA LYS A 251 -20.20 17.80 12.68
C LYS A 251 -19.08 18.79 12.37
N ILE A 252 -19.43 20.07 12.33
CA ILE A 252 -18.48 21.20 12.40
C ILE A 252 -18.68 21.84 13.76
N LEU A 253 -17.62 21.89 14.59
CA LEU A 253 -17.73 22.37 15.96
C LEU A 253 -17.54 23.88 16.05
N THR A 254 -16.55 24.41 15.34
CA THR A 254 -16.26 25.86 15.33
C THR A 254 -16.05 26.32 13.88
N ASP A 255 -16.81 27.31 13.47
CA ASP A 255 -16.70 27.93 12.16
C ASP A 255 -16.39 29.43 12.37
N ASN A 256 -15.13 29.78 12.15
CA ASN A 256 -14.63 31.16 12.36
C ASN A 256 -14.59 31.97 11.06
N ARG A 257 -15.19 31.47 9.97
CA ARG A 257 -15.26 32.21 8.69
C ARG A 257 -16.03 33.53 8.88
N LYS A 258 -15.46 34.60 8.38
CA LYS A 258 -16.07 35.94 8.36
C LYS A 258 -16.79 36.18 7.04
#